data_2ef73c17f3e3da21f384f85ddd8a3303
#
_entry.id   2ef73c17f3e3da21f384f85ddd8a3303
#
_cell.length_a   1.000
_cell.length_b   1.000
_cell.length_c   1.000
_cell.angle_alpha   90.00
_cell.angle_beta   90.00
_cell.angle_gamma   90.00
#
_symmetry.space_group_name_H-M   'P 1'
#
loop_
_entity.id
_entity.type
_entity.pdbx_description
1 polymer ?
#
loop_
_entity_poly.entity_id
_entity_poly.type
_entity_poly.pdbx_seq_one_letter_code
_entity_poly.pdbx_strand_id
1 'polypeptide(L)'
;MAVLFSESKTKQNLMRAFAGEGQARNRYTFAAEQARKEGKPAIADIFLYTADQERAHAGSYYELLKEASGTNIFIDGSYPVDETKTLVQLL
;
A
#
# COMPACT_ATOMS: atom_id res chain seq x y z
N MET A 1 -13.98 -29.87 7.10
CA MET A 1 -12.65 -30.05 6.50
C MET A 1 -11.93 -28.71 6.43
N ALA A 2 -10.71 -28.62 6.91
CA ALA A 2 -9.96 -27.38 6.89
C ALA A 2 -9.48 -27.08 5.47
N VAL A 3 -9.63 -25.84 5.04
CA VAL A 3 -9.11 -25.37 3.76
C VAL A 3 -7.61 -25.08 3.92
N LEU A 4 -6.79 -25.50 2.95
CA LEU A 4 -5.38 -25.17 2.96
C LEU A 4 -5.22 -23.66 2.86
N PHE A 5 -4.28 -23.10 3.62
CA PHE A 5 -4.05 -21.65 3.61
C PHE A 5 -3.76 -21.13 2.19
N SER A 6 -2.98 -21.89 1.40
CA SER A 6 -2.63 -21.50 0.03
C SER A 6 -3.86 -21.31 -0.89
N GLU A 7 -5.00 -21.90 -0.53
CA GLU A 7 -6.24 -21.82 -1.30
C GLU A 7 -7.32 -21.03 -0.58
N SER A 8 -7.01 -20.44 0.56
CA SER A 8 -8.01 -19.82 1.43
C SER A 8 -8.34 -18.40 1.01
N LYS A 9 -9.55 -17.95 1.41
CA LYS A 9 -9.94 -16.53 1.28
C LYS A 9 -9.05 -15.63 2.14
N THR A 10 -8.55 -16.14 3.26
CA THR A 10 -7.65 -15.40 4.13
C THR A 10 -6.37 -15.02 3.40
N LYS A 11 -5.76 -15.96 2.66
CA LYS A 11 -4.59 -15.67 1.83
C LYS A 11 -4.90 -14.60 0.80
N GLN A 12 -6.02 -14.72 0.08
CA GLN A 12 -6.42 -13.74 -0.91
C GLN A 12 -6.61 -12.36 -0.30
N ASN A 13 -7.24 -12.29 0.87
CA ASN A 13 -7.46 -11.02 1.57
C ASN A 13 -6.14 -10.40 2.03
N LEU A 14 -5.19 -11.21 2.51
CA LEU A 14 -3.85 -10.72 2.87
C LEU A 14 -3.09 -10.19 1.66
N MET A 15 -3.20 -10.85 0.52
CA MET A 15 -2.58 -10.40 -0.72
C MET A 15 -3.17 -9.05 -1.17
N ARG A 16 -4.49 -8.90 -1.09
CA ARG A 16 -5.15 -7.64 -1.42
C ARG A 16 -4.78 -6.53 -0.45
N ALA A 17 -4.69 -6.85 0.84
CA ALA A 17 -4.26 -5.89 1.85
C ALA A 17 -2.83 -5.42 1.59
N PHE A 18 -1.93 -6.34 1.29
CA PHE A 18 -0.54 -6.00 0.94
C PHE A 18 -0.49 -5.08 -0.28
N ALA A 19 -1.21 -5.41 -1.35
CA ALA A 19 -1.26 -4.59 -2.55
C ALA A 19 -1.89 -3.21 -2.28
N GLY A 20 -2.94 -3.18 -1.45
CA GLY A 20 -3.60 -1.93 -1.05
C GLY A 20 -2.67 -1.00 -0.30
N GLU A 21 -1.90 -1.53 0.65
CA GLU A 21 -0.92 -0.73 1.39
C GLU A 21 0.18 -0.18 0.46
N GLY A 22 0.62 -0.99 -0.52
CA GLY A 22 1.63 -0.58 -1.48
C GLY A 22 1.17 0.58 -2.37
N GLN A 23 -0.05 0.50 -2.92
CA GLN A 23 -0.58 1.59 -3.74
C GLN A 23 -0.83 2.84 -2.89
N ALA A 24 -1.30 2.70 -1.64
CA ALA A 24 -1.50 3.82 -0.75
C ALA A 24 -0.17 4.52 -0.43
N ARG A 25 0.88 3.74 -0.15
CA ARG A 25 2.22 4.29 0.08
C ARG A 25 2.69 5.13 -1.10
N ASN A 26 2.54 4.61 -2.31
CA ASN A 26 2.95 5.33 -3.51
C ASN A 26 2.14 6.61 -3.70
N ARG A 27 0.84 6.57 -3.48
CA ARG A 27 -0.03 7.76 -3.59
C ARG A 27 0.39 8.83 -2.59
N TYR A 28 0.67 8.47 -1.35
CA TYR A 28 1.12 9.43 -0.34
C TYR A 28 2.51 9.99 -0.66
N THR A 29 3.40 9.19 -1.24
CA THR A 29 4.71 9.66 -1.68
C THR A 29 4.55 10.72 -2.79
N PHE A 30 3.67 10.47 -3.77
CA PHE A 30 3.39 11.43 -4.83
C PHE A 30 2.73 12.69 -4.29
N ALA A 31 1.83 12.55 -3.32
CA ALA A 31 1.21 13.70 -2.66
C ALA A 31 2.25 14.56 -1.94
N ALA A 32 3.24 13.92 -1.29
CA ALA A 32 4.33 14.64 -0.64
C ALA A 32 5.17 15.43 -1.66
N GLU A 33 5.48 14.82 -2.80
CA GLU A 33 6.22 15.50 -3.86
C GLU A 33 5.45 16.72 -4.38
N GLN A 34 4.16 16.55 -4.58
CA GLN A 34 3.30 17.64 -5.03
C GLN A 34 3.19 18.75 -3.98
N ALA A 35 3.11 18.40 -2.71
CA ALA A 35 3.08 19.38 -1.62
C ALA A 35 4.36 20.23 -1.60
N ARG A 36 5.52 19.62 -1.83
CA ARG A 36 6.78 20.36 -1.93
C ARG A 36 6.79 21.32 -3.11
N LYS A 37 6.29 20.88 -4.26
CA LYS A 37 6.18 21.73 -5.44
C LYS A 37 5.27 22.94 -5.20
N GLU A 38 4.24 22.79 -4.37
CA GLU A 38 3.32 23.86 -4.02
C GLU A 38 3.80 24.68 -2.82
N GLY A 39 5.01 24.45 -2.33
CA GLY A 39 5.60 25.21 -1.24
C GLY A 39 4.99 24.88 0.14
N LYS A 40 4.58 23.64 0.35
CA LYS A 40 3.93 23.20 1.59
C LYS A 40 4.73 22.06 2.23
N PRO A 41 5.94 22.33 2.77
CA PRO A 41 6.82 21.28 3.27
C PRO A 41 6.27 20.55 4.50
N ALA A 42 5.52 21.24 5.37
CA ALA A 42 4.92 20.59 6.53
C ALA A 42 3.89 19.55 6.13
N ILE A 43 3.10 19.82 5.08
CA ILE A 43 2.13 18.88 4.54
C ILE A 43 2.86 17.72 3.88
N ALA A 44 3.96 17.99 3.17
CA ALA A 44 4.78 16.93 2.58
C ALA A 44 5.28 15.95 3.64
N ASP A 45 5.73 16.45 4.77
CA ASP A 45 6.24 15.61 5.86
C ASP A 45 5.14 14.72 6.46
N ILE A 46 3.91 15.23 6.56
CA ILE A 46 2.77 14.43 7.01
C ILE A 46 2.50 13.28 6.04
N PHE A 47 2.51 13.54 4.75
CA PHE A 47 2.30 12.49 3.75
C PHE A 47 3.43 11.45 3.76
N LEU A 48 4.68 11.87 3.95
CA LEU A 48 5.80 10.92 4.04
C LEU A 48 5.70 10.04 5.28
N TYR A 49 5.29 10.62 6.41
CA TYR A 49 5.05 9.85 7.62
C TYR A 49 3.95 8.81 7.37
N THR A 50 2.84 9.21 6.75
CA THR A 50 1.74 8.31 6.44
C THR A 50 2.19 7.21 5.47
N ALA A 51 3.00 7.54 4.46
CA ALA A 51 3.56 6.56 3.54
C ALA A 51 4.41 5.51 4.28
N ASP A 52 5.17 5.95 5.27
CA ASP A 52 5.99 5.05 6.10
C ASP A 52 5.12 4.10 6.93
N GLN A 53 3.99 4.57 7.45
CA GLN A 53 3.03 3.73 8.17
C GLN A 53 2.44 2.66 7.24
N GLU A 54 2.08 3.02 6.02
CA GLU A 54 1.57 2.07 5.03
C GLU A 54 2.61 1.01 4.69
N ARG A 55 3.88 1.41 4.58
CA ARG A 55 4.98 0.47 4.34
C ARG A 55 5.14 -0.52 5.49
N ALA A 56 5.01 -0.06 6.74
CA ALA A 56 5.09 -0.92 7.92
C ALA A 56 3.94 -1.92 7.94
N HIS A 57 2.72 -1.49 7.60
CA HIS A 57 1.56 -2.39 7.48
C HIS A 57 1.79 -3.43 6.40
N ALA A 58 2.29 -3.01 5.23
CA ALA A 58 2.61 -3.94 4.14
C ALA A 58 3.64 -4.98 4.57
N GLY A 59 4.64 -4.58 5.34
CA GLY A 59 5.65 -5.49 5.89
C GLY A 59 5.04 -6.57 6.77
N SER A 60 4.08 -6.20 7.60
CA SER A 60 3.36 -7.16 8.44
C SER A 60 2.58 -8.18 7.62
N TYR A 61 1.85 -7.73 6.60
CA TYR A 61 1.12 -8.63 5.70
C TYR A 61 2.07 -9.52 4.91
N TYR A 62 3.20 -8.97 4.47
CA TYR A 62 4.21 -9.72 3.75
C TYR A 62 4.76 -10.87 4.59
N GLU A 63 5.10 -10.62 5.85
CA GLU A 63 5.61 -11.65 6.74
C GLU A 63 4.58 -12.77 6.98
N LEU A 64 3.32 -12.41 7.17
CA LEU A 64 2.25 -13.40 7.32
C LEU A 64 2.11 -14.27 6.06
N LEU A 65 2.13 -13.65 4.88
CA LEU A 65 2.03 -14.37 3.61
C LEU A 65 3.23 -15.28 3.38
N LYS A 66 4.43 -14.78 3.70
CA LYS A 66 5.68 -15.51 3.51
C LYS A 66 5.72 -16.77 4.37
N GLU A 67 5.35 -16.67 5.64
CA GLU A 67 5.36 -17.81 6.56
C GLU A 67 4.39 -18.90 6.12
N ALA A 68 3.24 -18.51 5.60
CA ALA A 68 2.17 -19.45 5.29
C ALA A 68 2.17 -19.95 3.86
N SER A 69 2.75 -19.20 2.93
CA SER A 69 2.68 -19.50 1.48
C SER A 69 3.98 -20.02 0.87
N GLY A 70 5.09 -20.03 1.61
CA GLY A 70 6.39 -20.42 1.08
C GLY A 70 7.11 -19.27 0.38
N THR A 71 7.78 -19.53 -0.73
CA THR A 71 8.72 -18.59 -1.33
C THR A 71 8.11 -17.67 -2.39
N ASN A 72 6.98 -18.04 -2.98
CA ASN A 72 6.38 -17.27 -4.08
C ASN A 72 5.00 -16.77 -3.69
N ILE A 73 4.77 -15.47 -3.92
CA ILE A 73 3.48 -14.84 -3.69
C ILE A 73 3.09 -14.14 -4.98
N PHE A 74 1.93 -14.52 -5.52
CA PHE A 74 1.33 -13.84 -6.67
C PHE A 74 0.26 -12.89 -6.16
N ILE A 75 0.42 -11.62 -6.48
CA ILE A 75 -0.49 -10.58 -6.05
C ILE A 75 -1.27 -10.08 -7.25
N ASP A 76 -2.60 -10.13 -7.13
CA ASP A 76 -3.51 -9.62 -8.13
C ASP A 76 -4.40 -8.59 -7.47
N GLY A 77 -4.54 -7.44 -8.08
CA GLY A 77 -5.36 -6.38 -7.54
C GLY A 77 -5.55 -5.27 -8.55
N SER A 78 -6.68 -4.59 -8.46
CA SER A 78 -6.99 -3.46 -9.31
C SER A 78 -7.43 -2.29 -8.44
N TYR A 79 -6.69 -1.20 -8.51
CA TYR A 79 -6.97 0.01 -7.75
C TYR A 79 -7.00 1.20 -8.71
N PRO A 80 -8.05 2.03 -8.63
CA PRO A 80 -8.06 3.25 -9.43
C PRO A 80 -7.01 4.23 -8.89
N VAL A 81 -6.23 4.78 -9.79
CA VAL A 81 -5.25 5.82 -9.46
C VAL A 81 -5.50 6.99 -10.39
N ASP A 82 -5.89 8.12 -9.82
CA ASP A 82 -6.12 9.33 -10.62
C ASP A 82 -4.78 9.97 -11.00
N GLU A 83 -4.63 10.31 -12.26
CA GLU A 83 -3.53 11.15 -12.72
C GLU A 83 -3.83 12.59 -12.35
N THR A 84 -3.30 13.03 -11.22
CA THR A 84 -3.57 14.34 -10.69
C THR A 84 -2.33 15.21 -10.71
N LYS A 85 -2.53 16.52 -10.80
CA LYS A 85 -1.43 17.49 -10.92
C LYS A 85 -1.35 18.44 -9.75
N THR A 86 -2.32 18.46 -8.87
CA THR A 86 -2.35 19.35 -7.72
C THR A 86 -2.51 18.56 -6.42
N LEU A 87 -2.06 19.12 -5.30
CA LEU A 87 -2.20 18.52 -3.99
C LEU A 87 -3.67 18.24 -3.64
N VAL A 88 -4.55 19.18 -3.97
CA VAL A 88 -5.99 19.02 -3.66
C VAL A 88 -6.57 17.82 -4.37
N GLN A 89 -6.15 17.57 -5.62
CA GLN A 89 -6.62 16.41 -6.37
C GLN A 89 -6.06 15.09 -5.84
N LEU A 90 -4.89 15.13 -5.20
CA LEU A 90 -4.27 13.94 -4.62
C LEU A 90 -4.86 13.54 -3.27
N LEU A 91 -5.57 14.44 -2.63
CA LEU A 91 -6.27 14.17 -1.38
C LEU A 91 -7.56 13.41 -1.64
#